data_89a5d1026ebd33d9caceef4ba72197aa
#
_entry.id   89a5d1026ebd33d9caceef4ba72197aa
#
_cell.length_a   1.000
_cell.length_b   1.000
_cell.length_c   1.000
_cell.angle_alpha   90.00
_cell.angle_beta   90.00
_cell.angle_gamma   90.00
#
_symmetry.space_group_name_H-M   'P 1'
#
loop_
_entity.id
_entity.type
_entity.pdbx_description
1 polymer ?
#
loop_
_entity_poly.entity_id
_entity_poly.type
_entity_poly.pdbx_seq_one_letter_code
_entity_poly.pdbx_strand_id
1 'polypeptide(L)'
;MGVLPAQAADKQICSQQQQGIQSVSVITKVYGDGEKPAYAVLEYPQPVAPGISPATFKVAGQTVAAVSVNRNPEPAAKSVAGRYVVLELAHTNTVYDGDLSKQPGHHQEEKKPGQGTDAPRDSNRKLPDLSVRVQQTGEDRAVNGTIYAPNEREIASTAAAEPEISRFKQFTYTDPTTGYKMPYNLYLP
;
A
#
# COMPACT_ATOMS: atom_id res chain seq x y z
N MET A 1 32.72 16.11 62.59
CA MET A 1 32.43 16.87 61.36
C MET A 1 32.47 15.89 60.20
N GLY A 2 31.31 15.39 59.77
CA GLY A 2 31.20 14.45 58.66
C GLY A 2 30.63 15.19 57.49
N VAL A 3 31.38 15.25 56.37
CA VAL A 3 30.96 15.80 55.10
C VAL A 3 30.31 14.64 54.32
N LEU A 4 29.00 14.73 54.07
CA LEU A 4 28.29 13.85 53.18
C LEU A 4 28.63 14.24 51.74
N PRO A 5 28.94 13.30 50.84
CA PRO A 5 29.06 13.59 49.43
C PRO A 5 27.66 13.72 48.82
N ALA A 6 27.44 14.81 48.12
CA ALA A 6 26.27 15.04 47.29
C ALA A 6 26.23 13.98 46.15
N GLN A 7 25.26 13.11 46.19
CA GLN A 7 24.93 12.24 45.06
C GLN A 7 24.36 13.09 43.94
N ALA A 8 25.14 13.28 42.90
CA ALA A 8 24.65 13.77 41.62
C ALA A 8 23.63 12.76 41.09
N ALA A 9 22.38 13.13 41.12
CA ALA A 9 21.33 12.40 40.42
C ALA A 9 21.58 12.55 38.94
N ASP A 10 22.22 11.58 38.33
CA ASP A 10 22.24 11.35 36.91
C ASP A 10 20.77 11.13 36.47
N LYS A 11 20.17 12.20 35.99
CA LYS A 11 18.97 12.12 35.20
C LYS A 11 19.31 11.37 33.92
N GLN A 12 19.24 10.05 33.98
CA GLN A 12 19.07 9.23 32.79
C GLN A 12 17.78 9.70 32.12
N ILE A 13 17.92 10.62 31.19
CA ILE A 13 16.92 10.88 30.18
C ILE A 13 16.91 9.61 29.33
N CYS A 14 16.11 8.64 29.73
CA CYS A 14 15.65 7.59 28.83
C CYS A 14 14.90 8.29 27.71
N SER A 15 15.62 8.64 26.66
CA SER A 15 15.03 8.94 25.35
C SER A 15 14.30 7.67 24.96
N GLN A 16 13.01 7.60 25.31
CA GLN A 16 12.11 6.63 24.72
C GLN A 16 12.13 6.96 23.22
N GLN A 17 12.95 6.23 22.48
CA GLN A 17 12.85 6.16 21.04
C GLN A 17 11.45 5.60 20.76
N GLN A 18 10.48 6.50 20.65
CA GLN A 18 9.14 6.13 20.27
C GLN A 18 9.23 5.50 18.88
N GLN A 19 8.74 4.26 18.78
CA GLN A 19 8.63 3.60 17.49
C GLN A 19 7.82 4.52 16.57
N GLY A 20 8.40 4.91 15.44
CA GLY A 20 7.74 5.81 14.50
C GLY A 20 6.50 5.15 13.89
N ILE A 21 6.69 4.28 12.93
CA ILE A 21 5.59 3.62 12.21
C ILE A 21 4.99 2.50 13.06
N GLN A 22 3.70 2.59 13.35
CA GLN A 22 2.95 1.58 14.11
C GLN A 22 2.39 0.49 13.21
N SER A 23 1.83 0.89 12.07
CA SER A 23 1.22 -0.02 11.11
C SER A 23 1.42 0.49 9.69
N VAL A 24 1.37 -0.43 8.74
CA VAL A 24 1.40 -0.16 7.30
C VAL A 24 0.19 -0.84 6.69
N SER A 25 -0.62 -0.10 5.94
CA SER A 25 -1.68 -0.63 5.08
C SER A 25 -1.45 -0.21 3.64
N VAL A 26 -2.10 -0.90 2.70
CA VAL A 26 -1.94 -0.65 1.27
C VAL A 26 -3.28 -0.31 0.66
N ILE A 27 -3.30 0.72 -0.15
CA ILE A 27 -4.40 1.02 -1.05
C ILE A 27 -3.96 0.57 -2.44
N THR A 28 -4.72 -0.34 -3.01
CA THR A 28 -4.49 -0.88 -4.35
C THR A 28 -5.33 -0.12 -5.37
N LYS A 29 -4.90 -0.19 -6.63
CA LYS A 29 -5.67 0.26 -7.79
C LYS A 29 -5.59 -0.78 -8.89
N VAL A 30 -6.63 -0.87 -9.68
CA VAL A 30 -6.66 -1.70 -10.88
C VAL A 30 -6.14 -0.90 -12.06
N TYR A 31 -5.10 -1.41 -12.69
CA TYR A 31 -4.49 -0.87 -13.90
C TYR A 31 -4.76 -1.80 -15.08
N GLY A 32 -4.41 -1.40 -16.28
CA GLY A 32 -4.62 -2.22 -17.46
C GLY A 32 -3.90 -3.58 -17.44
N ASP A 33 -2.84 -3.70 -16.64
CA ASP A 33 -2.03 -4.90 -16.43
C ASP A 33 -2.32 -5.61 -15.09
N GLY A 34 -3.37 -5.21 -14.39
CA GLY A 34 -3.86 -5.84 -13.16
C GLY A 34 -3.88 -4.94 -11.94
N GLU A 35 -4.23 -5.53 -10.80
CA GLU A 35 -4.25 -4.85 -9.51
C GLU A 35 -2.84 -4.71 -8.95
N LYS A 36 -2.49 -3.50 -8.48
CA LYS A 36 -1.17 -3.19 -7.93
C LYS A 36 -1.28 -2.25 -6.72
N PRO A 37 -0.30 -2.29 -5.81
CA PRO A 37 -0.18 -1.30 -4.75
C PRO A 37 0.00 0.10 -5.35
N ALA A 38 -0.90 1.02 -5.02
CA ALA A 38 -0.83 2.41 -5.47
C ALA A 38 -0.36 3.35 -4.37
N TYR A 39 -0.76 3.08 -3.12
CA TYR A 39 -0.34 3.85 -1.96
C TYR A 39 0.00 2.93 -0.80
N ALA A 40 1.04 3.29 -0.05
CA ALA A 40 1.32 2.73 1.27
C ALA A 40 0.93 3.77 2.32
N VAL A 41 0.08 3.40 3.26
CA VAL A 41 -0.40 4.26 4.34
C VAL A 41 0.25 3.83 5.63
N LEU A 42 1.04 4.74 6.21
CA LEU A 42 1.78 4.54 7.45
C LEU A 42 1.04 5.23 8.59
N GLU A 43 0.79 4.53 9.67
CA GLU A 43 0.21 5.10 10.87
C GLU A 43 1.28 5.41 11.91
N TYR A 44 1.26 6.64 12.42
CA TYR A 44 2.14 7.12 13.49
C TYR A 44 1.39 7.30 14.81
N PRO A 45 2.06 7.17 15.95
CA PRO A 45 1.43 7.34 17.27
C PRO A 45 0.99 8.78 17.52
N GLN A 46 1.66 9.75 16.93
CA GLN A 46 1.38 11.18 17.05
C GLN A 46 1.21 11.83 15.68
N PRO A 47 0.45 12.93 15.57
CA PRO A 47 0.35 13.67 14.32
C PRO A 47 1.73 14.15 13.85
N VAL A 48 2.04 13.85 12.60
CA VAL A 48 3.29 14.24 11.91
C VAL A 48 3.05 15.54 11.15
N ALA A 49 4.08 16.36 11.04
CA ALA A 49 4.04 17.61 10.28
C ALA A 49 4.08 17.31 8.76
N PRO A 50 3.41 18.12 7.92
CA PRO A 50 3.53 18.00 6.47
C PRO A 50 4.92 18.43 5.98
N GLY A 51 5.27 18.05 4.75
CA GLY A 51 6.54 18.43 4.11
C GLY A 51 7.64 17.38 4.19
N ILE A 52 7.27 16.13 4.42
CA ILE A 52 8.21 15.01 4.44
C ILE A 52 8.71 14.71 3.02
N SER A 53 10.02 14.48 2.89
CA SER A 53 10.62 14.10 1.62
C SER A 53 10.32 12.64 1.27
N PRO A 54 10.06 12.29 -0.01
CA PRO A 54 9.99 10.90 -0.44
C PRO A 54 11.22 10.07 -0.09
N ALA A 55 12.41 10.69 -0.06
CA ALA A 55 13.66 10.04 0.31
C ALA A 55 13.72 9.57 1.78
N THR A 56 12.78 10.03 2.63
CA THR A 56 12.64 9.57 4.02
C THR A 56 12.20 8.11 4.11
N PHE A 57 11.62 7.57 3.03
CA PHE A 57 11.09 6.22 3.00
C PHE A 57 11.67 5.40 1.86
N LYS A 58 11.90 4.14 2.13
CA LYS A 58 12.24 3.13 1.14
C LYS A 58 11.15 2.06 1.13
N VAL A 59 10.63 1.74 -0.05
CA VAL A 59 9.67 0.67 -0.26
C VAL A 59 10.34 -0.42 -1.09
N ALA A 60 10.28 -1.65 -0.62
CA ALA A 60 10.95 -2.76 -1.31
C ALA A 60 10.38 -2.97 -2.72
N GLY A 61 11.26 -2.92 -3.71
CA GLY A 61 10.88 -3.13 -5.12
C GLY A 61 10.07 -2.02 -5.78
N GLN A 62 9.84 -0.88 -5.09
CA GLN A 62 9.04 0.22 -5.61
C GLN A 62 9.68 1.58 -5.31
N THR A 63 9.37 2.58 -6.12
CA THR A 63 9.82 3.95 -5.92
C THR A 63 8.70 4.78 -5.30
N VAL A 64 9.02 5.57 -4.28
CA VAL A 64 8.10 6.55 -3.70
C VAL A 64 8.09 7.80 -4.58
N ALA A 65 6.96 8.09 -5.21
CA ALA A 65 6.79 9.26 -6.10
C ALA A 65 6.48 10.52 -5.32
N ALA A 66 5.59 10.43 -4.31
CA ALA A 66 5.18 11.55 -3.49
C ALA A 66 4.85 11.08 -2.07
N VAL A 67 4.87 12.02 -1.14
CA VAL A 67 4.47 11.81 0.27
C VAL A 67 3.47 12.86 0.66
N SER A 68 2.36 12.44 1.24
CA SER A 68 1.38 13.32 1.84
C SER A 68 1.09 12.90 3.29
N VAL A 69 0.72 13.87 4.12
CA VAL A 69 0.30 13.63 5.50
C VAL A 69 -1.17 13.96 5.62
N ASN A 70 -1.93 13.12 6.31
CA ASN A 70 -3.37 13.29 6.42
C ASN A 70 -3.88 12.85 7.81
N ARG A 71 -5.10 13.28 8.14
CA ARG A 71 -5.82 12.84 9.34
C ARG A 71 -6.52 11.50 9.15
N ASN A 72 -6.85 11.17 7.92
CA ASN A 72 -7.49 9.91 7.52
C ASN A 72 -6.51 9.03 6.74
N PRO A 73 -6.67 7.71 6.73
CA PRO A 73 -5.82 6.76 6.01
C PRO A 73 -6.10 6.75 4.49
N GLU A 74 -6.16 7.93 3.88
CA GLU A 74 -6.52 8.13 2.47
C GLU A 74 -5.57 9.12 1.81
N PRO A 75 -5.29 8.96 0.51
CA PRO A 75 -4.52 9.95 -0.24
C PRO A 75 -5.26 11.28 -0.28
N ALA A 76 -4.53 12.39 -0.12
CA ALA A 76 -5.09 13.72 -0.15
C ALA A 76 -4.33 14.61 -1.12
N ALA A 77 -5.06 15.44 -1.85
CA ALA A 77 -4.46 16.43 -2.77
C ALA A 77 -3.63 17.49 -2.03
N LYS A 78 -3.96 17.75 -0.76
CA LYS A 78 -3.25 18.71 0.09
C LYS A 78 -2.82 18.04 1.39
N SER A 79 -1.53 18.10 1.67
CA SER A 79 -0.96 17.58 2.90
C SER A 79 -1.34 18.44 4.10
N VAL A 80 -1.82 17.83 5.18
CA VAL A 80 -2.15 18.45 6.45
C VAL A 80 -1.60 17.63 7.59
N ALA A 81 -1.28 18.26 8.72
CA ALA A 81 -0.79 17.52 9.88
C ALA A 81 -1.78 16.44 10.32
N GLY A 82 -1.29 15.21 10.49
CA GLY A 82 -2.10 14.06 10.80
C GLY A 82 -1.29 12.82 11.17
N ARG A 83 -1.96 11.77 11.59
CA ARG A 83 -1.32 10.51 12.00
C ARG A 83 -0.97 9.59 10.84
N TYR A 84 -1.47 9.87 9.65
CA TYR A 84 -1.27 9.02 8.49
C TYR A 84 -0.32 9.70 7.51
N VAL A 85 0.77 9.01 7.21
CA VAL A 85 1.71 9.38 6.14
C VAL A 85 1.42 8.46 4.97
N VAL A 86 1.01 9.04 3.86
CA VAL A 86 0.60 8.32 2.65
C VAL A 86 1.71 8.47 1.62
N LEU A 87 2.31 7.35 1.26
CA LEU A 87 3.32 7.25 0.22
C LEU A 87 2.64 6.90 -1.10
N GLU A 88 2.75 7.75 -2.09
CA GLU A 88 2.36 7.43 -3.46
C GLU A 88 3.46 6.60 -4.11
N LEU A 89 3.10 5.43 -4.62
CA LEU A 89 4.03 4.51 -5.25
C LEU A 89 4.06 4.76 -6.75
N ALA A 90 5.28 4.92 -7.30
CA ALA A 90 5.43 5.11 -8.73
C ALA A 90 4.99 3.84 -9.45
N HIS A 91 4.04 4.01 -10.36
CA HIS A 91 3.55 2.94 -11.20
C HIS A 91 4.11 3.11 -12.60
N THR A 92 4.90 2.14 -13.06
CA THR A 92 5.27 2.05 -14.46
C THR A 92 4.16 1.30 -15.17
N ASN A 93 3.36 2.04 -15.94
CA ASN A 93 2.34 1.42 -16.77
C ASN A 93 3.08 0.69 -17.92
N THR A 94 3.21 -0.63 -17.78
CA THR A 94 3.85 -1.47 -18.81
C THR A 94 2.90 -1.76 -19.97
N VAL A 95 1.73 -1.13 -19.97
CA VAL A 95 0.68 -1.38 -20.94
C VAL A 95 0.78 -0.39 -22.10
N TYR A 96 1.01 -0.96 -23.26
CA TYR A 96 0.75 -0.39 -24.57
C TYR A 96 1.62 0.79 -25.02
N ASP A 97 2.77 0.45 -25.53
CA ASP A 97 3.35 1.26 -26.61
C ASP A 97 2.76 0.87 -28.00
N GLY A 98 1.54 0.31 -28.01
CA GLY A 98 0.77 0.01 -29.21
C GLY A 98 1.16 -1.29 -29.93
N ASP A 99 2.22 -1.96 -29.53
CA ASP A 99 2.69 -3.18 -30.19
C ASP A 99 2.23 -4.44 -29.44
N LEU A 100 1.06 -4.95 -29.81
CA LEU A 100 0.49 -6.18 -29.28
C LEU A 100 1.38 -7.41 -29.49
N SER A 101 2.34 -7.35 -30.40
CA SER A 101 3.24 -8.48 -30.71
C SER A 101 4.29 -8.72 -29.63
N LYS A 102 4.53 -7.73 -28.76
CA LYS A 102 5.53 -7.79 -27.68
C LYS A 102 4.99 -8.28 -26.34
N GLN A 103 3.72 -8.65 -26.27
CA GLN A 103 3.17 -9.21 -25.03
C GLN A 103 3.76 -10.59 -24.75
N PRO A 104 4.37 -10.82 -23.57
CA PRO A 104 4.76 -12.17 -23.16
C PRO A 104 3.50 -13.02 -23.00
N GLY A 105 3.29 -13.97 -23.88
CA GLY A 105 2.20 -14.93 -23.81
C GLY A 105 1.16 -14.88 -24.94
N HIS A 106 1.21 -13.90 -25.85
CA HIS A 106 0.50 -14.02 -27.12
C HIS A 106 1.32 -14.82 -28.15
N HIS A 107 1.49 -16.12 -27.87
CA HIS A 107 1.68 -17.06 -28.95
C HIS A 107 0.32 -17.17 -29.65
N GLN A 108 0.20 -16.58 -30.82
CA GLN A 108 -0.84 -16.95 -31.78
C GLN A 108 -0.52 -18.38 -32.23
N GLU A 109 -0.92 -19.37 -31.42
CA GLU A 109 -1.14 -20.70 -31.96
C GLU A 109 -2.31 -20.54 -32.94
N GLU A 110 -2.04 -20.73 -34.21
CA GLU A 110 -3.07 -20.89 -35.25
C GLU A 110 -4.02 -21.99 -34.77
N LYS A 111 -5.15 -21.59 -34.23
CA LYS A 111 -6.19 -22.52 -33.78
C LYS A 111 -6.72 -23.23 -35.02
N LYS A 112 -6.40 -24.51 -35.17
CA LYS A 112 -7.05 -25.38 -36.12
C LYS A 112 -8.56 -25.37 -35.81
N PRO A 113 -9.44 -25.13 -36.83
CA PRO A 113 -10.87 -25.16 -36.63
C PRO A 113 -11.29 -26.55 -36.10
N GLY A 114 -11.91 -26.61 -34.93
CA GLY A 114 -12.51 -27.81 -34.37
C GLY A 114 -11.96 -28.32 -33.03
N GLN A 115 -10.92 -27.72 -32.46
CA GLN A 115 -10.53 -28.03 -31.08
C GLN A 115 -11.23 -27.10 -30.10
N GLY A 116 -12.33 -27.58 -29.52
CA GLY A 116 -12.92 -26.96 -28.34
C GLY A 116 -11.87 -26.90 -27.22
N THR A 117 -11.52 -25.72 -26.78
CA THR A 117 -10.60 -25.54 -25.65
C THR A 117 -11.36 -25.73 -24.35
N ASP A 118 -11.74 -26.95 -24.00
CA ASP A 118 -12.04 -27.34 -22.63
C ASP A 118 -10.75 -27.62 -21.85
N ALA A 119 -9.68 -26.87 -22.14
CA ALA A 119 -8.53 -26.86 -21.25
C ALA A 119 -9.01 -26.32 -19.91
N PRO A 120 -8.85 -27.05 -18.80
CA PRO A 120 -9.19 -26.54 -17.48
C PRO A 120 -8.51 -25.19 -17.31
N ARG A 121 -9.27 -24.15 -17.05
CA ARG A 121 -8.70 -22.86 -16.66
C ARG A 121 -7.76 -23.17 -15.50
N ASP A 122 -6.49 -22.87 -15.69
CA ASP A 122 -5.47 -23.14 -14.70
C ASP A 122 -5.89 -22.46 -13.38
N SER A 123 -6.52 -23.25 -12.51
CA SER A 123 -6.97 -22.82 -11.18
C SER A 123 -5.80 -22.49 -10.26
N ASN A 124 -4.58 -22.61 -10.75
CA ASN A 124 -3.33 -22.43 -10.02
C ASN A 124 -2.71 -21.04 -10.26
N ARG A 125 -3.45 -20.08 -10.78
CA ARG A 125 -2.98 -18.70 -10.87
C ARG A 125 -2.75 -18.18 -9.45
N LYS A 126 -1.50 -18.05 -9.06
CA LYS A 126 -1.13 -17.33 -7.83
C LYS A 126 -1.67 -15.91 -7.95
N LEU A 127 -2.47 -15.51 -6.98
CA LEU A 127 -2.87 -14.11 -6.84
C LEU A 127 -1.61 -13.25 -6.71
N PRO A 128 -1.59 -12.05 -7.29
CA PRO A 128 -0.47 -11.13 -7.13
C PRO A 128 -0.25 -10.82 -5.64
N ASP A 129 1.00 -10.74 -5.23
CA ASP A 129 1.35 -10.27 -3.90
C ASP A 129 1.21 -8.74 -3.87
N LEU A 130 0.19 -8.27 -3.19
CA LEU A 130 -0.13 -6.84 -3.05
C LEU A 130 0.49 -6.24 -1.77
N SER A 131 1.27 -7.03 -1.02
CA SER A 131 1.95 -6.55 0.17
C SER A 131 3.10 -5.61 -0.19
N VAL A 132 3.34 -4.63 0.68
CA VAL A 132 4.53 -3.78 0.60
C VAL A 132 5.32 -3.85 1.89
N ARG A 133 6.63 -3.60 1.78
CA ARG A 133 7.54 -3.47 2.93
C ARG A 133 8.12 -2.08 2.90
N VAL A 134 7.94 -1.36 3.99
CA VAL A 134 8.38 0.04 4.13
C VAL A 134 9.44 0.13 5.21
N GLN A 135 10.50 0.87 4.92
CA GLN A 135 11.56 1.23 5.85
C GLN A 135 11.62 2.75 5.94
N GLN A 136 11.72 3.29 7.15
CA GLN A 136 12.00 4.70 7.37
C GLN A 136 13.51 4.91 7.37
N THR A 137 14.03 5.60 6.36
CA THR A 137 15.48 5.86 6.18
C THR A 137 15.87 7.26 6.58
N GLY A 138 14.91 8.16 6.73
CA GLY A 138 15.12 9.54 7.18
C GLY A 138 14.41 9.84 8.49
N GLU A 139 14.71 11.02 9.04
CA GLU A 139 14.08 11.55 10.25
C GLU A 139 12.71 12.13 9.92
N ASP A 140 11.72 11.87 10.77
CA ASP A 140 10.40 12.46 10.74
C ASP A 140 10.10 13.19 12.05
N ARG A 141 9.19 14.19 12.00
CA ARG A 141 8.82 15.00 13.17
C ARG A 141 7.33 15.06 13.39
N ALA A 142 6.93 14.70 14.59
CA ALA A 142 5.59 14.96 15.05
C ALA A 142 5.38 16.46 15.33
N VAL A 143 4.13 16.89 15.27
CA VAL A 143 3.72 18.28 15.55
C VAL A 143 4.11 18.71 16.98
N ASN A 144 4.12 17.79 17.94
CA ASN A 144 4.52 18.03 19.32
C ASN A 144 6.05 18.09 19.55
N GLY A 145 6.85 17.99 18.47
CA GLY A 145 8.31 18.02 18.53
C GLY A 145 8.98 16.65 18.74
N THR A 146 8.23 15.57 18.88
CA THR A 146 8.80 14.22 18.95
C THR A 146 9.51 13.89 17.62
N ILE A 147 10.72 13.37 17.72
CA ILE A 147 11.52 12.96 16.56
C ILE A 147 11.43 11.45 16.41
N TYR A 148 11.10 11.01 15.20
CA TYR A 148 11.16 9.61 14.78
C TYR A 148 12.43 9.40 13.97
N ALA A 149 13.40 8.72 14.56
CA ALA A 149 14.67 8.45 13.93
C ALA A 149 14.57 7.39 12.82
N PRO A 150 15.52 7.38 11.87
CA PRO A 150 15.65 6.31 10.90
C PRO A 150 15.70 4.95 11.56
N ASN A 151 15.10 3.95 10.92
CA ASN A 151 15.05 2.59 11.42
C ASN A 151 15.43 1.61 10.30
N GLU A 152 16.30 0.66 10.62
CA GLU A 152 16.68 -0.41 9.67
C GLU A 152 15.57 -1.47 9.49
N ARG A 153 14.58 -1.48 10.36
CA ARG A 153 13.49 -2.45 10.32
C ARG A 153 12.54 -2.16 9.16
N GLU A 154 12.34 -3.14 8.31
CA GLU A 154 11.25 -3.15 7.33
C GLU A 154 9.94 -3.58 8.00
N ILE A 155 8.89 -2.82 7.78
CA ILE A 155 7.55 -3.11 8.29
C ILE A 155 6.70 -3.55 7.09
N ALA A 156 6.20 -4.78 7.16
CA ALA A 156 5.29 -5.32 6.15
C ALA A 156 3.87 -4.77 6.35
N SER A 157 3.16 -4.57 5.25
CA SER A 157 1.74 -4.20 5.30
C SER A 157 0.90 -5.33 5.87
N THR A 158 -0.08 -4.97 6.70
CA THR A 158 -1.00 -5.92 7.33
C THR A 158 -2.33 -6.07 6.59
N ALA A 159 -2.67 -5.10 5.74
CA ALA A 159 -3.92 -5.08 4.97
C ALA A 159 -3.69 -4.43 3.60
N ALA A 160 -4.43 -4.91 2.62
CA ALA A 160 -4.58 -4.27 1.31
C ALA A 160 -6.08 -4.04 1.07
N ALA A 161 -6.45 -2.87 0.57
CA ALA A 161 -7.82 -2.52 0.27
C ALA A 161 -7.89 -1.76 -1.07
N GLU A 162 -8.87 -2.12 -1.89
CA GLU A 162 -9.31 -1.37 -3.05
C GLU A 162 -10.59 -0.64 -2.66
N PRO A 163 -10.54 0.67 -2.34
CA PRO A 163 -11.72 1.40 -1.87
C PRO A 163 -12.86 1.45 -2.89
N GLU A 164 -12.52 1.42 -4.18
CA GLU A 164 -13.52 1.45 -5.25
C GLU A 164 -14.28 0.13 -5.36
N ILE A 165 -13.61 -1.00 -5.12
CA ILE A 165 -14.26 -2.33 -5.12
C ILE A 165 -15.30 -2.43 -4.00
N SER A 166 -15.06 -1.79 -2.86
CA SER A 166 -15.99 -1.81 -1.72
C SER A 166 -17.35 -1.17 -2.03
N ARG A 167 -17.42 -0.34 -3.08
CA ARG A 167 -18.67 0.28 -3.55
C ARG A 167 -19.49 -0.64 -4.44
N PHE A 168 -18.93 -1.75 -4.90
CA PHE A 168 -19.68 -2.75 -5.65
C PHE A 168 -20.38 -3.70 -4.70
N LYS A 169 -21.67 -3.91 -4.98
CA LYS A 169 -22.46 -4.97 -4.31
C LYS A 169 -22.58 -6.15 -5.23
N GLN A 170 -22.30 -7.33 -4.70
CA GLN A 170 -22.44 -8.58 -5.45
C GLN A 170 -23.86 -9.11 -5.36
N PHE A 171 -24.43 -9.42 -6.50
CA PHE A 171 -25.75 -10.03 -6.65
C PHE A 171 -25.66 -11.28 -7.52
N THR A 172 -26.70 -12.09 -7.46
CA THR A 172 -26.84 -13.25 -8.33
C THR A 172 -28.17 -13.16 -9.07
N TYR A 173 -28.13 -13.15 -10.39
CA TYR A 173 -29.29 -13.36 -11.23
C TYR A 173 -29.48 -14.85 -11.44
N THR A 174 -30.73 -15.32 -11.33
CA THR A 174 -31.09 -16.70 -11.68
C THR A 174 -32.04 -16.62 -12.87
N ASP A 175 -31.67 -17.23 -13.97
CA ASP A 175 -32.52 -17.35 -15.15
C ASP A 175 -33.75 -18.19 -14.80
N PRO A 176 -34.97 -17.65 -14.91
CA PRO A 176 -36.19 -18.36 -14.52
C PRO A 176 -36.50 -19.55 -15.42
N THR A 177 -35.96 -19.59 -16.66
CA THR A 177 -36.21 -20.64 -17.63
C THR A 177 -35.27 -21.82 -17.47
N THR A 178 -33.99 -21.53 -17.27
CA THR A 178 -32.91 -22.55 -17.23
C THR A 178 -32.42 -22.86 -15.86
N GLY A 179 -32.72 -22.02 -14.85
CA GLY A 179 -32.16 -22.09 -13.50
C GLY A 179 -30.67 -21.72 -13.43
N TYR A 180 -30.07 -21.25 -14.53
CA TYR A 180 -28.67 -20.84 -14.56
C TYR A 180 -28.43 -19.62 -13.66
N LYS A 181 -27.39 -19.68 -12.83
CA LYS A 181 -27.01 -18.61 -11.90
C LYS A 181 -25.84 -17.83 -12.43
N MET A 182 -26.00 -16.51 -12.56
CA MET A 182 -24.97 -15.58 -13.03
C MET A 182 -24.67 -14.55 -11.93
N PRO A 183 -23.49 -14.57 -11.32
CA PRO A 183 -23.09 -13.52 -10.41
C PRO A 183 -22.77 -12.24 -11.19
N TYR A 184 -23.15 -11.09 -10.65
CA TYR A 184 -22.81 -9.79 -11.18
C TYR A 184 -22.52 -8.79 -10.05
N ASN A 185 -21.72 -7.77 -10.35
CA ASN A 185 -21.41 -6.69 -9.44
C ASN A 185 -22.13 -5.42 -9.89
N LEU A 186 -22.82 -4.77 -8.96
CA LEU A 186 -23.50 -3.51 -9.20
C LEU A 186 -22.81 -2.40 -8.43
N TYR A 187 -22.38 -1.36 -9.13
CA TYR A 187 -21.91 -0.12 -8.54
C TYR A 187 -23.10 0.76 -8.17
N LEU A 188 -23.19 1.15 -6.91
CA LEU A 188 -24.15 2.11 -6.41
C LEU A 188 -23.40 3.38 -6.04
N PRO A 189 -23.51 4.46 -6.84
CA PRO A 189 -22.83 5.72 -6.62
C PRO A 189 -23.26 6.41 -5.33
#